data_3d0fe003419e72d016b08fa520dea15c
#
_entry.id   3d0fe003419e72d016b08fa520dea15c
#
_cell.length_a   1.000
_cell.length_b   1.000
_cell.length_c   1.000
_cell.angle_alpha   90.00
_cell.angle_beta   90.00
_cell.angle_gamma   90.00
#
_symmetry.space_group_name_H-M   'P 1'
#
loop_
_entity.id
_entity.type
_entity.pdbx_description
1 polymer ?
#
loop_
_entity_poly.entity_id
_entity_poly.type
_entity_poly.pdbx_seq_one_letter_code
_entity_poly.pdbx_strand_id
1 'polypeptide(L)'
;CDIKLEKDSPAIIIAELGNNHNGDKELAKNLIIKAAQSGADIIKFQMRDIATLYGSKNLEDINNAKDLGAEYLMELLNENQLEHNILTELFDFIKKLGKQPLCTPWDEISLKILYDYGMRTVKIASADLTNHHLLGIAADLGMILICSTGMATQEEVIETTRFLKMKGAIFYFLHCQSSYPASLSDINLSYMDTLKEFSRGGIVGYSSHDLGKNICEAAVARGAKIIEKHFTLDRNLKGVDHRVSLLPHEFLEMTDSIKEIELAIGRSDRRILSQGELINRATLSKSIFTKNEIRKGTVINKNDLIIRSPGSGLQPNKINNLIGKKALKDLYANELIFFEDVESEKDGDLISDQNDLLKRQKHKWQKLPGIWGVPVRPHDFEKINSKFDPKMLEFHLSHNDLKAKPSVFCKNKKLPYCVVHAPELFANELLLDLCSLDKTILVKSIDEMKRVIDFSEELLDQIPNQEKIGVITNVGGHSDKSFMPDETKKYLPWFFQ
;
A
#
# COMPACT_ATOMS: atom_id res chain seq x y z
N CYS A 1 -15.72 -16.53 11.39
CA CYS A 1 -15.20 -15.41 10.60
C CYS A 1 -16.30 -14.37 10.44
N ASP A 2 -16.12 -13.18 10.99
CA ASP A 2 -17.04 -12.04 10.81
C ASP A 2 -16.34 -11.03 9.87
N ILE A 3 -16.53 -11.20 8.57
CA ILE A 3 -15.93 -10.32 7.58
C ILE A 3 -16.82 -9.07 7.46
N LYS A 4 -16.40 -7.97 8.08
CA LYS A 4 -17.00 -6.66 7.86
C LYS A 4 -16.01 -5.81 7.06
N LEU A 5 -16.38 -5.48 5.84
CA LEU A 5 -15.55 -4.70 4.95
C LEU A 5 -16.07 -3.26 4.86
N GLU A 6 -15.13 -2.32 4.82
CA GLU A 6 -15.35 -0.92 4.48
C GLU A 6 -14.60 -0.58 3.19
N LYS A 7 -14.99 0.50 2.52
CA LYS A 7 -14.35 0.90 1.26
C LYS A 7 -12.84 1.11 1.38
N ASP A 8 -12.40 1.60 2.53
CA ASP A 8 -11.00 1.92 2.81
C ASP A 8 -10.24 0.76 3.47
N SER A 9 -10.90 -0.39 3.72
CA SER A 9 -10.24 -1.59 4.24
C SER A 9 -9.23 -2.13 3.23
N PRO A 10 -8.11 -2.72 3.68
CA PRO A 10 -7.24 -3.51 2.81
C PRO A 10 -8.00 -4.67 2.15
N ALA A 11 -7.53 -5.12 1.00
CA ALA A 11 -8.08 -6.28 0.33
C ALA A 11 -7.82 -7.55 1.16
N ILE A 12 -8.85 -8.37 1.35
CA ILE A 12 -8.74 -9.69 1.98
C ILE A 12 -8.31 -10.70 0.92
N ILE A 13 -7.29 -11.49 1.20
CA ILE A 13 -6.74 -12.50 0.30
C ILE A 13 -7.13 -13.89 0.79
N ILE A 14 -7.91 -14.59 -0.01
CA ILE A 14 -8.42 -15.95 0.25
C ILE A 14 -7.62 -16.96 -0.56
N ALA A 15 -6.93 -17.87 0.14
CA ALA A 15 -6.36 -19.06 -0.48
C ALA A 15 -7.44 -20.15 -0.57
N GLU A 16 -7.88 -20.45 -1.78
CA GLU A 16 -8.82 -21.52 -2.05
C GLU A 16 -8.07 -22.85 -2.20
N LEU A 17 -8.23 -23.71 -1.25
CA LEU A 17 -7.67 -25.07 -1.31
C LEU A 17 -8.58 -26.02 -2.12
N GLY A 18 -9.88 -25.75 -2.11
CA GLY A 18 -10.85 -26.49 -2.91
C GLY A 18 -10.73 -28.01 -2.68
N ASN A 19 -10.48 -28.75 -3.76
CA ASN A 19 -10.21 -30.17 -3.75
C ASN A 19 -8.72 -30.54 -3.82
N ASN A 20 -7.81 -29.55 -3.78
CA ASN A 20 -6.37 -29.75 -3.94
C ASN A 20 -5.71 -30.57 -2.81
N HIS A 21 -6.44 -30.90 -1.77
CA HIS A 21 -6.02 -31.82 -0.73
C HIS A 21 -6.23 -33.32 -1.12
N ASN A 22 -6.89 -33.62 -2.24
CA ASN A 22 -7.09 -34.94 -2.79
C ASN A 22 -7.58 -35.98 -1.74
N GLY A 23 -8.46 -35.58 -0.79
CA GLY A 23 -8.95 -36.44 0.29
C GLY A 23 -7.93 -36.72 1.40
N ASP A 24 -6.70 -36.23 1.31
CA ASP A 24 -5.64 -36.47 2.27
C ASP A 24 -5.57 -35.36 3.33
N LYS A 25 -5.77 -35.72 4.60
CA LYS A 25 -5.71 -34.80 5.75
C LYS A 25 -4.32 -34.17 5.95
N GLU A 26 -3.26 -34.94 5.74
CA GLU A 26 -1.89 -34.43 5.94
C GLU A 26 -1.47 -33.48 4.79
N LEU A 27 -1.87 -33.78 3.57
CA LEU A 27 -1.72 -32.86 2.46
C LEU A 27 -2.51 -31.55 2.71
N ALA A 28 -3.74 -31.65 3.22
CA ALA A 28 -4.55 -30.50 3.61
C ALA A 28 -3.85 -29.63 4.66
N LYS A 29 -3.25 -30.20 5.70
CA LYS A 29 -2.48 -29.47 6.70
C LYS A 29 -1.26 -28.78 6.11
N ASN A 30 -0.54 -29.45 5.21
CA ASN A 30 0.60 -28.86 4.51
C ASN A 30 0.19 -27.67 3.64
N LEU A 31 -0.92 -27.81 2.91
CA LEU A 31 -1.53 -26.71 2.14
C LEU A 31 -1.86 -25.50 3.04
N ILE A 32 -2.50 -25.75 4.19
CA ILE A 32 -2.86 -24.73 5.18
C ILE A 32 -1.61 -23.98 5.66
N ILE A 33 -0.56 -24.71 6.08
CA ILE A 33 0.69 -24.12 6.58
C ILE A 33 1.31 -23.23 5.50
N LYS A 34 1.41 -23.73 4.27
CA LYS A 34 2.02 -23.01 3.16
C LYS A 34 1.18 -21.80 2.72
N ALA A 35 -0.14 -21.91 2.67
CA ALA A 35 -1.02 -20.79 2.38
C ALA A 35 -0.90 -19.68 3.45
N ALA A 36 -0.85 -20.06 4.74
CA ALA A 36 -0.66 -19.12 5.84
C ALA A 36 0.70 -18.39 5.75
N GLN A 37 1.77 -19.13 5.42
CA GLN A 37 3.12 -18.58 5.23
C GLN A 37 3.23 -17.70 3.98
N SER A 38 2.41 -17.93 2.96
CA SER A 38 2.35 -17.16 1.71
C SER A 38 1.45 -15.91 1.81
N GLY A 39 1.02 -15.52 3.00
CA GLY A 39 0.32 -14.25 3.22
C GLY A 39 -1.20 -14.31 3.09
N ALA A 40 -1.82 -15.48 2.91
CA ALA A 40 -3.27 -15.60 2.93
C ALA A 40 -3.86 -15.09 4.26
N ASP A 41 -4.94 -14.32 4.20
CA ASP A 41 -5.73 -13.91 5.37
C ASP A 41 -6.73 -14.97 5.75
N ILE A 42 -7.33 -15.59 4.74
CA ILE A 42 -8.36 -16.60 4.85
C ILE A 42 -7.93 -17.83 4.07
N ILE A 43 -8.18 -19.00 4.65
CA ILE A 43 -7.95 -20.29 4.01
C ILE A 43 -9.29 -20.98 3.82
N LYS A 44 -9.63 -21.29 2.56
CA LYS A 44 -10.95 -21.76 2.19
C LYS A 44 -10.95 -23.21 1.77
N PHE A 45 -12.01 -23.91 2.19
CA PHE A 45 -12.38 -25.26 1.81
C PHE A 45 -13.78 -25.30 1.18
N GLN A 46 -14.17 -26.47 0.73
CA GLN A 46 -15.51 -26.77 0.25
C GLN A 46 -16.07 -27.94 1.06
N MET A 47 -17.37 -27.93 1.34
CA MET A 47 -18.06 -28.98 2.10
C MET A 47 -19.29 -29.43 1.31
N ARG A 48 -19.44 -30.73 1.15
CA ARG A 48 -20.54 -31.34 0.43
C ARG A 48 -21.06 -32.52 1.21
N ASP A 49 -22.37 -32.72 1.20
CA ASP A 49 -23.03 -34.02 1.46
C ASP A 49 -23.47 -34.57 0.10
N ILE A 50 -22.69 -35.51 -0.44
CA ILE A 50 -22.89 -36.05 -1.79
C ILE A 50 -24.22 -36.75 -1.92
N ALA A 51 -24.69 -37.45 -0.88
CA ALA A 51 -25.95 -38.19 -0.92
C ALA A 51 -27.16 -37.22 -1.06
N THR A 52 -27.11 -36.08 -0.38
CA THR A 52 -28.14 -35.03 -0.47
C THR A 52 -28.06 -34.27 -1.78
N LEU A 53 -26.84 -33.92 -2.22
CA LEU A 53 -26.62 -33.07 -3.39
C LEU A 53 -27.06 -33.75 -4.70
N TYR A 54 -26.80 -35.03 -4.88
CA TYR A 54 -27.05 -35.73 -6.12
C TYR A 54 -28.25 -36.72 -6.05
N GLY A 55 -28.72 -37.08 -4.85
CA GLY A 55 -29.80 -38.03 -4.62
C GLY A 55 -29.40 -39.50 -4.96
N SER A 56 -29.84 -40.44 -4.19
CA SER A 56 -29.43 -41.85 -4.32
C SER A 56 -29.80 -42.50 -5.67
N LYS A 57 -30.91 -42.09 -6.28
CA LYS A 57 -31.32 -42.60 -7.62
C LYS A 57 -30.48 -42.00 -8.74
N ASN A 58 -30.14 -40.72 -8.65
CA ASN A 58 -29.33 -40.06 -9.67
C ASN A 58 -27.88 -40.53 -9.67
N LEU A 59 -27.36 -41.01 -8.51
CA LEU A 59 -26.03 -41.62 -8.44
C LEU A 59 -25.93 -42.91 -9.24
N GLU A 60 -27.00 -43.76 -9.25
CA GLU A 60 -27.07 -44.96 -10.07
C GLU A 60 -27.23 -44.63 -11.56
N ASP A 61 -28.03 -43.60 -11.90
CA ASP A 61 -28.24 -43.11 -13.28
C ASP A 61 -27.02 -42.41 -13.85
N ILE A 62 -26.27 -41.63 -13.04
CA ILE A 62 -25.02 -40.99 -13.44
C ILE A 62 -23.93 -42.03 -13.70
N ASN A 63 -23.84 -43.07 -12.87
CA ASN A 63 -22.94 -44.22 -13.11
C ASN A 63 -23.28 -45.00 -14.37
N ASN A 64 -24.52 -44.88 -14.89
CA ASN A 64 -24.98 -45.48 -16.14
C ASN A 64 -25.00 -44.50 -17.31
N ALA A 65 -24.86 -43.19 -17.07
CA ALA A 65 -24.84 -42.19 -18.14
C ALA A 65 -23.49 -42.22 -18.85
N LYS A 66 -23.52 -42.50 -20.15
CA LYS A 66 -22.35 -42.51 -21.04
C LYS A 66 -21.76 -41.10 -21.32
N ASP A 67 -22.05 -40.15 -20.44
CA ASP A 67 -21.51 -38.81 -20.56
C ASP A 67 -20.21 -38.72 -19.74
N LEU A 68 -19.08 -38.97 -20.43
CA LEU A 68 -17.71 -39.05 -19.89
C LEU A 68 -17.29 -37.86 -19.01
N GLY A 69 -17.98 -36.74 -19.07
CA GLY A 69 -17.68 -35.56 -18.24
C GLY A 69 -18.27 -35.64 -16.82
N ALA A 70 -19.51 -36.11 -16.69
CA ALA A 70 -20.21 -36.20 -15.40
C ALA A 70 -19.67 -37.33 -14.54
N GLU A 71 -19.41 -38.51 -15.14
CA GLU A 71 -18.87 -39.69 -14.48
C GLU A 71 -17.48 -39.44 -13.88
N TYR A 72 -16.59 -38.80 -14.66
CA TYR A 72 -15.25 -38.42 -14.19
C TYR A 72 -15.31 -37.40 -13.03
N LEU A 73 -16.23 -36.44 -13.08
CA LEU A 73 -16.37 -35.42 -12.03
C LEU A 73 -16.86 -36.03 -10.72
N MET A 74 -17.79 -36.97 -10.78
CA MET A 74 -18.34 -37.63 -9.59
C MET A 74 -17.35 -38.57 -8.90
N GLU A 75 -16.58 -39.34 -9.66
CA GLU A 75 -15.48 -40.15 -9.10
C GLU A 75 -14.47 -39.28 -8.40
N LEU A 76 -14.06 -38.19 -9.04
CA LEU A 76 -13.09 -37.24 -8.49
C LEU A 76 -13.60 -36.58 -7.22
N LEU A 77 -14.88 -36.16 -7.17
CA LEU A 77 -15.48 -35.56 -5.98
C LEU A 77 -15.57 -36.58 -4.80
N ASN A 78 -15.94 -37.85 -5.07
CA ASN A 78 -15.98 -38.88 -4.06
C ASN A 78 -14.58 -39.21 -3.53
N GLU A 79 -13.59 -39.36 -4.38
CA GLU A 79 -12.20 -39.65 -4.00
C GLU A 79 -11.57 -38.53 -3.17
N ASN A 80 -11.90 -37.27 -3.50
CA ASN A 80 -11.26 -36.11 -2.93
C ASN A 80 -12.01 -35.50 -1.73
N GLN A 81 -13.09 -36.11 -1.26
CA GLN A 81 -13.86 -35.60 -0.13
C GLN A 81 -13.16 -35.88 1.20
N LEU A 82 -13.09 -34.86 2.05
CA LEU A 82 -12.78 -35.03 3.48
C LEU A 82 -14.07 -35.12 4.26
N GLU A 83 -14.10 -36.00 5.28
CA GLU A 83 -15.21 -36.08 6.21
C GLU A 83 -15.44 -34.75 6.95
N HIS A 84 -16.68 -34.43 7.29
CA HIS A 84 -17.07 -33.17 7.92
C HIS A 84 -16.34 -32.91 9.25
N ASN A 85 -16.11 -33.98 10.07
CA ASN A 85 -15.33 -33.87 11.31
C ASN A 85 -13.86 -33.51 11.04
N ILE A 86 -13.25 -34.07 9.98
CA ILE A 86 -11.88 -33.74 9.59
C ILE A 86 -11.81 -32.28 9.14
N LEU A 87 -12.78 -31.80 8.37
CA LEU A 87 -12.83 -30.39 7.97
C LEU A 87 -12.92 -29.42 9.17
N THR A 88 -13.75 -29.77 10.18
CA THR A 88 -13.84 -28.93 11.39
C THR A 88 -12.55 -28.92 12.20
N GLU A 89 -11.83 -30.07 12.29
CA GLU A 89 -10.49 -30.08 12.88
C GLU A 89 -9.48 -29.23 12.12
N LEU A 90 -9.55 -29.21 10.78
CA LEU A 90 -8.70 -28.34 9.94
C LEU A 90 -9.05 -26.86 10.12
N PHE A 91 -10.32 -26.50 10.33
CA PHE A 91 -10.71 -25.14 10.67
C PHE A 91 -10.11 -24.68 12.00
N ASP A 92 -10.09 -25.55 13.01
CA ASP A 92 -9.43 -25.26 14.27
C ASP A 92 -7.91 -25.13 14.10
N PHE A 93 -7.31 -25.93 13.22
CA PHE A 93 -5.90 -25.83 12.89
C PHE A 93 -5.57 -24.48 12.19
N ILE A 94 -6.41 -24.02 11.27
CA ILE A 94 -6.28 -22.70 10.64
C ILE A 94 -6.32 -21.59 11.70
N LYS A 95 -7.27 -21.66 12.65
CA LYS A 95 -7.37 -20.67 13.74
C LYS A 95 -6.12 -20.65 14.63
N LYS A 96 -5.53 -21.82 14.92
CA LYS A 96 -4.27 -21.92 15.69
C LYS A 96 -3.09 -21.23 14.99
N LEU A 97 -3.10 -21.14 13.66
CA LEU A 97 -2.11 -20.41 12.88
C LEU A 97 -2.41 -18.89 12.78
N GLY A 98 -3.45 -18.40 13.49
CA GLY A 98 -3.87 -17.01 13.46
C GLY A 98 -4.57 -16.59 12.16
N LYS A 99 -5.04 -17.57 11.36
CA LYS A 99 -5.77 -17.33 10.10
C LYS A 99 -7.26 -17.61 10.28
N GLN A 100 -8.07 -17.14 9.32
CA GLN A 100 -9.51 -17.32 9.34
C GLN A 100 -9.92 -18.49 8.42
N PRO A 101 -10.70 -19.48 8.92
CA PRO A 101 -11.28 -20.49 8.05
C PRO A 101 -12.52 -19.94 7.34
N LEU A 102 -12.70 -20.31 6.09
CA LEU A 102 -13.89 -20.08 5.29
C LEU A 102 -14.27 -21.38 4.58
N CYS A 103 -15.54 -21.58 4.31
CA CYS A 103 -16.00 -22.75 3.59
C CYS A 103 -17.12 -22.41 2.62
N THR A 104 -17.16 -23.13 1.49
CA THR A 104 -18.28 -23.16 0.56
C THR A 104 -19.17 -24.33 0.91
N PRO A 105 -20.38 -24.15 1.48
CA PRO A 105 -21.38 -25.23 1.55
C PRO A 105 -22.01 -25.40 0.17
N TRP A 106 -22.15 -26.65 -0.29
CA TRP A 106 -22.82 -26.98 -1.54
C TRP A 106 -24.26 -27.47 -1.33
N ASP A 107 -24.68 -27.65 -0.08
CA ASP A 107 -25.97 -28.13 0.32
C ASP A 107 -26.39 -27.60 1.69
N GLU A 108 -27.65 -27.85 2.08
CA GLU A 108 -28.22 -27.40 3.35
C GLU A 108 -27.57 -28.07 4.56
N ILE A 109 -27.22 -29.37 4.46
CA ILE A 109 -26.59 -30.12 5.56
C ILE A 109 -25.23 -29.50 5.86
N SER A 110 -24.42 -29.30 4.82
CA SER A 110 -23.12 -28.65 4.92
C SER A 110 -23.22 -27.23 5.49
N LEU A 111 -24.21 -26.45 5.05
CA LEU A 111 -24.45 -25.09 5.59
C LEU A 111 -24.76 -25.12 7.09
N LYS A 112 -25.60 -26.05 7.51
CA LYS A 112 -25.98 -26.21 8.92
C LYS A 112 -24.79 -26.64 9.78
N ILE A 113 -23.97 -27.58 9.33
CA ILE A 113 -22.73 -27.98 10.02
C ILE A 113 -21.80 -26.79 10.21
N LEU A 114 -21.60 -25.95 9.17
CA LEU A 114 -20.77 -24.76 9.27
C LEU A 114 -21.32 -23.72 10.27
N TYR A 115 -22.66 -23.53 10.27
CA TYR A 115 -23.30 -22.64 11.23
C TYR A 115 -23.16 -23.14 12.67
N ASP A 116 -23.40 -24.43 12.91
CA ASP A 116 -23.28 -25.07 14.24
C ASP A 116 -21.82 -25.08 14.74
N TYR A 117 -20.84 -25.18 13.83
CA TYR A 117 -19.42 -24.99 14.13
C TYR A 117 -19.08 -23.54 14.58
N GLY A 118 -19.98 -22.58 14.34
CA GLY A 118 -19.78 -21.17 14.68
C GLY A 118 -19.26 -20.30 13.53
N MET A 119 -19.26 -20.80 12.29
CA MET A 119 -18.94 -19.98 11.12
C MET A 119 -20.09 -19.01 10.83
N ARG A 120 -19.78 -17.73 10.69
CA ARG A 120 -20.79 -16.66 10.45
C ARG A 120 -20.65 -16.00 9.07
N THR A 121 -19.63 -16.37 8.32
CA THR A 121 -19.46 -16.00 6.92
C THR A 121 -19.26 -17.25 6.10
N VAL A 122 -19.96 -17.37 4.97
CA VAL A 122 -19.82 -18.49 4.03
C VAL A 122 -19.60 -17.99 2.63
N LYS A 123 -18.91 -18.80 1.83
CA LYS A 123 -18.75 -18.59 0.41
C LYS A 123 -19.90 -19.29 -0.34
N ILE A 124 -20.50 -18.58 -1.28
CA ILE A 124 -21.48 -19.16 -2.21
C ILE A 124 -20.78 -19.38 -3.54
N ALA A 125 -20.80 -20.61 -4.02
CA ALA A 125 -20.24 -20.98 -5.31
C ALA A 125 -20.97 -20.27 -6.46
N SER A 126 -20.31 -20.10 -7.60
CA SER A 126 -20.97 -19.57 -8.81
C SER A 126 -22.19 -20.37 -9.23
N ALA A 127 -22.14 -21.70 -9.09
CA ALA A 127 -23.24 -22.61 -9.40
C ALA A 127 -24.48 -22.40 -8.52
N ASP A 128 -24.31 -21.86 -7.32
CA ASP A 128 -25.40 -21.67 -6.34
C ASP A 128 -25.86 -20.21 -6.26
N LEU A 129 -25.43 -19.33 -7.14
CA LEU A 129 -25.87 -17.92 -7.10
C LEU A 129 -27.39 -17.80 -7.26
N THR A 130 -27.99 -18.64 -8.07
CA THR A 130 -29.44 -18.71 -8.31
C THR A 130 -30.19 -19.66 -7.35
N ASN A 131 -29.47 -20.34 -6.48
CA ASN A 131 -30.04 -21.24 -5.47
C ASN A 131 -30.63 -20.43 -4.29
N HIS A 132 -31.77 -19.75 -4.54
CA HIS A 132 -32.43 -18.90 -3.54
C HIS A 132 -32.87 -19.69 -2.29
N HIS A 133 -33.01 -21.01 -2.37
CA HIS A 133 -33.29 -21.85 -1.22
C HIS A 133 -32.10 -21.85 -0.26
N LEU A 134 -30.89 -22.20 -0.71
CA LEU A 134 -29.67 -22.23 0.09
C LEU A 134 -29.33 -20.82 0.60
N LEU A 135 -29.39 -19.82 -0.29
CA LEU A 135 -29.15 -18.42 0.05
C LEU A 135 -30.14 -17.91 1.11
N GLY A 136 -31.41 -18.32 1.02
CA GLY A 136 -32.46 -17.94 1.97
C GLY A 136 -32.19 -18.50 3.37
N ILE A 137 -31.79 -19.78 3.48
CA ILE A 137 -31.43 -20.40 4.77
C ILE A 137 -30.22 -19.67 5.38
N ALA A 138 -29.18 -19.42 4.61
CA ALA A 138 -27.99 -18.72 5.09
C ALA A 138 -28.31 -17.29 5.56
N ALA A 139 -29.18 -16.57 4.84
CA ALA A 139 -29.64 -15.23 5.20
C ALA A 139 -30.48 -15.26 6.48
N ASP A 140 -31.41 -16.20 6.62
CA ASP A 140 -32.27 -16.37 7.80
C ASP A 140 -31.48 -16.74 9.05
N LEU A 141 -30.33 -17.42 8.90
CA LEU A 141 -29.36 -17.68 9.95
C LEU A 141 -28.47 -16.46 10.27
N GLY A 142 -28.65 -15.34 9.57
CA GLY A 142 -27.87 -14.12 9.77
C GLY A 142 -26.40 -14.21 9.32
N MET A 143 -26.09 -15.15 8.43
CA MET A 143 -24.73 -15.31 7.91
C MET A 143 -24.38 -14.23 6.89
N ILE A 144 -23.08 -13.88 6.82
CA ILE A 144 -22.52 -13.04 5.77
C ILE A 144 -22.21 -13.89 4.55
N LEU A 145 -22.68 -13.46 3.37
CA LEU A 145 -22.55 -14.20 2.14
C LEU A 145 -21.51 -13.57 1.21
N ILE A 146 -20.52 -14.35 0.79
CA ILE A 146 -19.57 -13.97 -0.26
C ILE A 146 -19.96 -14.76 -1.51
N CYS A 147 -20.59 -14.10 -2.49
CA CYS A 147 -21.22 -14.76 -3.62
C CYS A 147 -20.41 -14.57 -4.90
N SER A 148 -19.91 -15.64 -5.51
CA SER A 148 -19.33 -15.60 -6.87
C SER A 148 -20.42 -15.51 -7.91
N THR A 149 -20.20 -14.71 -8.98
CA THR A 149 -21.18 -14.41 -10.03
C THR A 149 -20.91 -15.14 -11.35
N GLY A 150 -19.96 -16.06 -11.38
CA GLY A 150 -19.74 -16.91 -12.55
C GLY A 150 -20.97 -17.77 -12.88
N MET A 151 -21.13 -18.18 -14.12
CA MET A 151 -22.27 -18.94 -14.63
C MET A 151 -23.64 -18.25 -14.57
N ALA A 152 -23.73 -17.03 -14.02
CA ALA A 152 -24.99 -16.30 -13.89
C ALA A 152 -25.06 -15.15 -14.93
N THR A 153 -26.25 -14.95 -15.47
CA THR A 153 -26.55 -13.77 -16.30
C THR A 153 -26.71 -12.52 -15.44
N GLN A 154 -26.69 -11.35 -16.07
CA GLN A 154 -26.92 -10.10 -15.34
C GLN A 154 -28.31 -10.06 -14.71
N GLU A 155 -29.32 -10.59 -15.37
CA GLU A 155 -30.69 -10.66 -14.88
C GLU A 155 -30.78 -11.52 -13.62
N GLU A 156 -30.10 -12.65 -13.58
CA GLU A 156 -30.02 -13.53 -12.41
C GLU A 156 -29.26 -12.88 -11.25
N VAL A 157 -28.19 -12.13 -11.51
CA VAL A 157 -27.48 -11.33 -10.49
C VAL A 157 -28.41 -10.26 -9.91
N ILE A 158 -29.21 -9.58 -10.74
CA ILE A 158 -30.18 -8.58 -10.30
C ILE A 158 -31.28 -9.23 -9.45
N GLU A 159 -31.82 -10.35 -9.88
CA GLU A 159 -32.84 -11.11 -9.16
C GLU A 159 -32.34 -11.57 -7.80
N THR A 160 -31.16 -12.17 -7.75
CA THR A 160 -30.52 -12.60 -6.50
C THR A 160 -30.24 -11.40 -5.58
N THR A 161 -29.81 -10.26 -6.14
CA THR A 161 -29.63 -9.02 -5.37
C THR A 161 -30.92 -8.56 -4.69
N ARG A 162 -32.03 -8.58 -5.42
CA ARG A 162 -33.36 -8.21 -4.88
C ARG A 162 -33.77 -9.19 -3.78
N PHE A 163 -33.61 -10.49 -4.01
CA PHE A 163 -33.91 -11.54 -3.04
C PHE A 163 -33.12 -11.35 -1.74
N LEU A 164 -31.81 -11.19 -1.83
CA LEU A 164 -30.94 -11.01 -0.65
C LEU A 164 -31.24 -9.69 0.10
N LYS A 165 -31.55 -8.63 -0.62
CA LYS A 165 -31.98 -7.36 -0.01
C LYS A 165 -33.32 -7.50 0.72
N MET A 166 -34.29 -8.21 0.16
CA MET A 166 -35.57 -8.50 0.84
C MET A 166 -35.38 -9.31 2.14
N LYS A 167 -34.41 -10.25 2.14
CA LYS A 167 -34.02 -11.01 3.32
C LYS A 167 -33.21 -10.20 4.36
N GLY A 168 -32.83 -8.96 4.05
CA GLY A 168 -31.95 -8.17 4.92
C GLY A 168 -30.54 -8.72 5.06
N ALA A 169 -30.09 -9.56 4.12
CA ALA A 169 -28.81 -10.24 4.18
C ALA A 169 -27.63 -9.28 4.02
N ILE A 170 -26.51 -9.64 4.64
CA ILE A 170 -25.21 -9.00 4.38
C ILE A 170 -24.51 -9.85 3.32
N PHE A 171 -24.22 -9.24 2.15
CA PHE A 171 -23.57 -9.98 1.06
C PHE A 171 -22.61 -9.11 0.28
N TYR A 172 -21.59 -9.77 -0.32
CA TYR A 172 -20.60 -9.18 -1.21
C TYR A 172 -20.49 -10.04 -2.46
N PHE A 173 -20.43 -9.42 -3.64
CA PHE A 173 -20.22 -10.14 -4.88
C PHE A 173 -18.74 -10.24 -5.25
N LEU A 174 -18.33 -11.41 -5.74
CA LEU A 174 -17.07 -11.61 -6.42
C LEU A 174 -17.33 -11.78 -7.91
N HIS A 175 -16.71 -10.93 -8.72
CA HIS A 175 -16.64 -11.19 -10.15
C HIS A 175 -15.85 -12.48 -10.40
N CYS A 176 -16.38 -13.35 -11.23
CA CYS A 176 -15.82 -14.66 -11.48
C CYS A 176 -16.11 -15.09 -12.92
N GLN A 177 -15.14 -15.74 -13.56
CA GLN A 177 -15.31 -16.49 -14.80
C GLN A 177 -15.07 -17.97 -14.51
N SER A 178 -16.12 -18.80 -14.66
CA SER A 178 -16.10 -20.20 -14.21
C SER A 178 -15.66 -21.17 -15.30
N SER A 179 -14.57 -20.86 -16.01
CA SER A 179 -13.82 -21.76 -16.89
C SER A 179 -12.45 -22.06 -16.27
N TYR A 180 -11.92 -23.26 -16.43
CA TYR A 180 -10.68 -23.74 -15.79
C TYR A 180 -9.67 -24.26 -16.81
N PRO A 181 -8.71 -23.43 -17.30
CA PRO A 181 -8.49 -22.03 -16.96
C PRO A 181 -9.46 -21.07 -17.69
N ALA A 182 -9.70 -19.91 -17.08
CA ALA A 182 -10.42 -18.83 -17.71
C ALA A 182 -9.56 -18.16 -18.81
N SER A 183 -10.15 -17.95 -19.99
CA SER A 183 -9.51 -17.17 -21.05
C SER A 183 -9.47 -15.69 -20.67
N LEU A 184 -8.34 -15.01 -20.90
CA LEU A 184 -8.19 -13.59 -20.59
C LEU A 184 -9.23 -12.71 -21.30
N SER A 185 -9.63 -13.08 -22.54
CA SER A 185 -10.65 -12.37 -23.30
C SER A 185 -12.04 -12.44 -22.67
N ASP A 186 -12.33 -13.48 -21.87
CA ASP A 186 -13.65 -13.76 -21.34
C ASP A 186 -13.83 -13.27 -19.90
N ILE A 187 -12.73 -12.85 -19.24
CA ILE A 187 -12.76 -12.39 -17.84
C ILE A 187 -13.62 -11.13 -17.69
N ASN A 188 -13.54 -10.19 -18.64
CA ASN A 188 -14.31 -8.94 -18.57
C ASN A 188 -14.21 -8.22 -17.21
N LEU A 189 -13.00 -7.98 -16.72
CA LEU A 189 -12.74 -7.42 -15.40
C LEU A 189 -13.50 -6.09 -15.14
N SER A 190 -13.88 -5.37 -16.21
CA SER A 190 -14.70 -4.16 -16.14
C SER A 190 -16.10 -4.39 -15.55
N TYR A 191 -16.61 -5.62 -15.61
CA TYR A 191 -17.91 -5.96 -15.02
C TYR A 191 -17.95 -5.80 -13.49
N MET A 192 -16.80 -5.74 -12.84
CA MET A 192 -16.71 -5.38 -11.43
C MET A 192 -17.37 -4.03 -11.11
N ASP A 193 -17.31 -3.06 -12.03
CA ASP A 193 -17.93 -1.74 -11.80
C ASP A 193 -19.46 -1.85 -11.77
N THR A 194 -20.04 -2.70 -12.63
CA THR A 194 -21.47 -3.02 -12.59
C THR A 194 -21.85 -3.74 -11.29
N LEU A 195 -21.03 -4.70 -10.83
CA LEU A 195 -21.28 -5.42 -9.58
C LEU A 195 -21.23 -4.52 -8.34
N LYS A 196 -20.46 -3.41 -8.37
CA LYS A 196 -20.43 -2.42 -7.27
C LYS A 196 -21.80 -1.82 -7.00
N GLU A 197 -22.63 -1.65 -8.03
CA GLU A 197 -23.99 -1.09 -7.90
C GLU A 197 -24.92 -2.03 -7.15
N PHE A 198 -24.68 -3.32 -7.24
CA PHE A 198 -25.52 -4.36 -6.62
C PHE A 198 -24.99 -4.80 -5.26
N SER A 199 -23.70 -4.78 -5.05
CA SER A 199 -23.03 -5.25 -3.85
C SER A 199 -23.19 -4.26 -2.68
N ARG A 200 -23.20 -4.78 -1.45
CA ARG A 200 -23.34 -3.96 -0.25
C ARG A 200 -22.20 -2.94 -0.13
N GLY A 201 -22.57 -1.67 0.02
CA GLY A 201 -21.61 -0.57 0.15
C GLY A 201 -20.73 -0.33 -1.07
N GLY A 202 -21.05 -0.94 -2.23
CA GLY A 202 -20.23 -0.89 -3.44
C GLY A 202 -18.93 -1.71 -3.32
N ILE A 203 -18.86 -2.66 -2.38
CA ILE A 203 -17.70 -3.52 -2.16
C ILE A 203 -17.82 -4.75 -3.04
N VAL A 204 -16.80 -5.01 -3.83
CA VAL A 204 -16.72 -6.17 -4.72
C VAL A 204 -15.37 -6.86 -4.56
N GLY A 205 -15.32 -8.12 -4.99
CA GLY A 205 -14.07 -8.87 -5.10
C GLY A 205 -13.92 -9.54 -6.45
N TYR A 206 -12.88 -10.35 -6.55
CA TYR A 206 -12.57 -11.17 -7.72
C TYR A 206 -12.22 -12.59 -7.29
N SER A 207 -12.86 -13.58 -7.90
CA SER A 207 -12.56 -15.00 -7.73
C SER A 207 -11.95 -15.52 -9.02
N SER A 208 -10.67 -15.88 -8.98
CA SER A 208 -9.82 -16.08 -10.15
C SER A 208 -9.68 -17.56 -10.52
N HIS A 209 -9.93 -17.87 -11.80
CA HIS A 209 -9.63 -19.16 -12.43
C HIS A 209 -8.68 -19.00 -13.64
N ASP A 210 -8.14 -17.81 -13.87
CA ASP A 210 -7.10 -17.54 -14.85
C ASP A 210 -5.73 -18.06 -14.38
N LEU A 211 -4.80 -18.16 -15.32
CA LEU A 211 -3.42 -18.55 -15.01
C LEU A 211 -2.62 -17.36 -14.47
N GLY A 212 -1.81 -17.64 -13.44
CA GLY A 212 -0.93 -16.62 -12.83
C GLY A 212 -1.67 -15.67 -11.87
N LYS A 213 -1.04 -14.55 -11.54
CA LYS A 213 -1.45 -13.61 -10.49
C LYS A 213 -1.92 -12.24 -11.00
N ASN A 214 -1.58 -11.89 -12.24
CA ASN A 214 -1.69 -10.53 -12.76
C ASN A 214 -3.13 -9.99 -12.75
N ILE A 215 -4.13 -10.86 -12.96
CA ILE A 215 -5.53 -10.43 -12.98
C ILE A 215 -6.05 -10.16 -11.56
N CYS A 216 -5.58 -10.89 -10.56
CA CYS A 216 -5.86 -10.60 -9.16
C CYS A 216 -5.30 -9.22 -8.76
N GLU A 217 -4.07 -8.90 -9.16
CA GLU A 217 -3.44 -7.61 -8.95
C GLU A 217 -4.21 -6.48 -9.66
N ALA A 218 -4.58 -6.69 -10.92
CA ALA A 218 -5.41 -5.75 -11.69
C ALA A 218 -6.79 -5.53 -11.06
N ALA A 219 -7.40 -6.58 -10.50
CA ALA A 219 -8.68 -6.49 -9.80
C ALA A 219 -8.58 -5.59 -8.56
N VAL A 220 -7.50 -5.70 -7.77
CA VAL A 220 -7.25 -4.80 -6.63
C VAL A 220 -7.04 -3.37 -7.09
N ALA A 221 -6.24 -3.14 -8.14
CA ALA A 221 -6.07 -1.81 -8.74
C ALA A 221 -7.41 -1.21 -9.22
N ARG A 222 -8.38 -2.05 -9.60
CA ARG A 222 -9.75 -1.66 -9.96
C ARG A 222 -10.70 -1.54 -8.76
N GLY A 223 -10.22 -1.82 -7.55
CA GLY A 223 -10.96 -1.64 -6.30
C GLY A 223 -11.59 -2.92 -5.75
N ALA A 224 -11.12 -4.11 -6.12
CA ALA A 224 -11.49 -5.34 -5.43
C ALA A 224 -11.03 -5.28 -3.97
N LYS A 225 -11.90 -5.71 -3.06
CA LYS A 225 -11.64 -5.81 -1.63
C LYS A 225 -11.62 -7.25 -1.11
N ILE A 226 -11.89 -8.20 -1.97
CA ILE A 226 -11.76 -9.63 -1.73
C ILE A 226 -11.12 -10.25 -2.96
N ILE A 227 -10.02 -10.96 -2.77
CA ILE A 227 -9.36 -11.74 -3.81
C ILE A 227 -9.40 -13.20 -3.39
N GLU A 228 -9.97 -14.05 -4.23
CA GLU A 228 -9.95 -15.48 -4.06
C GLU A 228 -9.13 -16.13 -5.18
N LYS A 229 -8.13 -16.92 -4.81
CA LYS A 229 -7.26 -17.63 -5.75
C LYS A 229 -6.98 -19.03 -5.28
N HIS A 230 -7.08 -20.01 -6.19
CA HIS A 230 -6.69 -21.38 -5.94
C HIS A 230 -5.22 -21.52 -5.57
N PHE A 231 -4.94 -22.41 -4.63
CA PHE A 231 -3.60 -22.65 -4.06
C PHE A 231 -3.25 -24.14 -4.09
N THR A 232 -2.03 -24.47 -4.49
CA THR A 232 -1.54 -25.85 -4.51
C THR A 232 -0.04 -25.91 -4.20
N LEU A 233 0.42 -27.07 -3.78
CA LEU A 233 1.85 -27.35 -3.63
C LEU A 233 2.50 -27.84 -4.93
N ASP A 234 1.75 -28.50 -5.80
CA ASP A 234 2.21 -28.99 -7.10
C ASP A 234 1.05 -28.98 -8.12
N ARG A 235 1.27 -28.38 -9.29
CA ARG A 235 0.29 -28.33 -10.38
C ARG A 235 0.12 -29.63 -11.13
N ASN A 236 1.04 -30.60 -10.94
CA ASN A 236 1.00 -31.89 -11.62
C ASN A 236 0.18 -32.94 -10.86
N LEU A 237 -0.36 -32.61 -9.67
CA LEU A 237 -1.24 -33.49 -8.93
C LEU A 237 -2.56 -33.69 -9.69
N LYS A 238 -3.21 -34.85 -9.42
CA LYS A 238 -4.51 -35.21 -10.04
C LYS A 238 -5.59 -34.24 -9.56
N GLY A 239 -6.27 -33.56 -10.45
CA GLY A 239 -7.38 -32.64 -10.17
C GLY A 239 -7.38 -31.41 -11.09
N VAL A 240 -8.55 -30.90 -11.39
CA VAL A 240 -8.71 -29.77 -12.32
C VAL A 240 -8.24 -28.43 -11.73
N ASP A 241 -8.38 -28.28 -10.40
CA ASP A 241 -8.08 -27.03 -9.72
C ASP A 241 -6.56 -26.75 -9.61
N HIS A 242 -5.73 -27.80 -9.56
CA HIS A 242 -4.29 -27.67 -9.49
C HIS A 242 -3.71 -26.83 -10.62
N ARG A 243 -4.26 -26.98 -11.83
CA ARG A 243 -3.76 -26.29 -13.03
C ARG A 243 -3.90 -24.78 -12.95
N VAL A 244 -4.99 -24.27 -12.35
CA VAL A 244 -5.29 -22.84 -12.21
C VAL A 244 -4.78 -22.24 -10.88
N SER A 245 -4.20 -23.10 -10.04
CA SER A 245 -3.70 -22.71 -8.71
C SER A 245 -2.35 -22.02 -8.78
N LEU A 246 -2.08 -21.15 -7.82
CA LEU A 246 -0.74 -20.62 -7.55
C LEU A 246 0.04 -21.57 -6.63
N LEU A 247 1.34 -21.64 -6.89
CA LEU A 247 2.32 -22.24 -5.98
C LEU A 247 2.63 -21.30 -4.81
N PRO A 248 3.18 -21.78 -3.68
CA PRO A 248 3.44 -20.96 -2.51
C PRO A 248 4.23 -19.67 -2.78
N HIS A 249 5.27 -19.73 -3.59
CA HIS A 249 6.08 -18.55 -3.92
C HIS A 249 5.32 -17.56 -4.80
N GLU A 250 4.53 -18.03 -5.77
CA GLU A 250 3.72 -17.16 -6.63
C GLU A 250 2.58 -16.49 -5.86
N PHE A 251 2.00 -17.21 -4.91
CA PHE A 251 0.95 -16.67 -4.03
C PHE A 251 1.53 -15.59 -3.09
N LEU A 252 2.73 -15.82 -2.54
CA LEU A 252 3.45 -14.80 -1.75
C LEU A 252 3.76 -13.56 -2.59
N GLU A 253 4.29 -13.73 -3.80
CA GLU A 253 4.51 -12.61 -4.72
C GLU A 253 3.23 -11.83 -5.01
N MET A 254 2.09 -12.52 -5.21
CA MET A 254 0.79 -11.87 -5.40
C MET A 254 0.37 -11.06 -4.17
N THR A 255 0.50 -11.63 -2.97
CA THR A 255 0.11 -10.95 -1.73
C THR A 255 0.97 -9.70 -1.46
N ASP A 256 2.26 -9.77 -1.75
CA ASP A 256 3.16 -8.63 -1.58
C ASP A 256 2.91 -7.56 -2.66
N SER A 257 2.73 -7.94 -3.93
CA SER A 257 2.34 -7.01 -5.00
C SER A 257 1.01 -6.30 -4.68
N ILE A 258 0.03 -7.02 -4.13
CA ILE A 258 -1.26 -6.42 -3.73
C ILE A 258 -1.08 -5.33 -2.67
N LYS A 259 -0.24 -5.57 -1.64
CA LYS A 259 0.06 -4.56 -0.61
C LYS A 259 0.73 -3.33 -1.22
N GLU A 260 1.68 -3.52 -2.13
CA GLU A 260 2.35 -2.41 -2.84
C GLU A 260 1.37 -1.61 -3.70
N ILE A 261 0.46 -2.31 -4.42
CA ILE A 261 -0.58 -1.67 -5.22
C ILE A 261 -1.51 -0.84 -4.33
N GLU A 262 -1.96 -1.36 -3.20
CA GLU A 262 -2.83 -0.63 -2.26
C GLU A 262 -2.16 0.64 -1.72
N LEU A 263 -0.88 0.55 -1.37
CA LEU A 263 -0.09 1.72 -0.99
C LEU A 263 0.02 2.75 -2.13
N ALA A 264 0.20 2.28 -3.37
CA ALA A 264 0.34 3.13 -4.55
C ALA A 264 -0.98 3.78 -4.99
N ILE A 265 -2.12 3.09 -4.80
CA ILE A 265 -3.46 3.64 -5.08
C ILE A 265 -3.69 4.90 -4.23
N GLY A 266 -3.31 4.86 -2.95
CA GLY A 266 -3.43 6.01 -2.05
C GLY A 266 -4.86 6.54 -1.95
N ARG A 267 -5.01 7.87 -1.99
CA ARG A 267 -6.29 8.57 -1.84
C ARG A 267 -6.63 9.36 -3.09
N SER A 268 -7.91 9.42 -3.43
CA SER A 268 -8.44 10.14 -4.60
C SER A 268 -8.88 11.58 -4.31
N ASP A 269 -8.69 12.07 -3.08
CA ASP A 269 -8.99 13.42 -2.67
C ASP A 269 -7.96 14.43 -3.25
N ARG A 270 -7.88 15.61 -2.68
CA ARG A 270 -6.98 16.68 -3.18
C ARG A 270 -5.53 16.18 -3.28
N ARG A 271 -4.93 16.36 -4.48
CA ARG A 271 -3.51 16.06 -4.70
C ARG A 271 -2.62 16.97 -3.85
N ILE A 272 -1.80 16.36 -3.00
CA ILE A 272 -0.79 17.03 -2.18
C ILE A 272 0.58 16.60 -2.70
N LEU A 273 1.47 17.59 -2.89
CA LEU A 273 2.84 17.30 -3.31
C LEU A 273 3.61 16.66 -2.15
N SER A 274 4.34 15.60 -2.45
CA SER A 274 5.29 15.01 -1.51
C SER A 274 6.46 15.95 -1.23
N GLN A 275 7.21 15.69 -0.17
CA GLN A 275 8.41 16.48 0.15
C GLN A 275 9.43 16.45 -0.99
N GLY A 276 9.65 15.29 -1.63
CA GLY A 276 10.53 15.16 -2.78
C GLY A 276 10.06 15.98 -3.98
N GLU A 277 8.75 15.99 -4.26
CA GLU A 277 8.19 16.84 -5.32
C GLU A 277 8.33 18.35 -5.02
N LEU A 278 8.21 18.75 -3.75
CA LEU A 278 8.42 20.14 -3.34
C LEU A 278 9.87 20.57 -3.54
N ILE A 279 10.84 19.72 -3.19
CA ILE A 279 12.27 19.97 -3.42
C ILE A 279 12.55 20.08 -4.91
N ASN A 280 12.07 19.11 -5.71
CA ASN A 280 12.23 19.13 -7.16
C ASN A 280 11.54 20.33 -7.80
N ARG A 281 10.37 20.72 -7.31
CA ARG A 281 9.66 21.91 -7.76
C ARG A 281 10.47 23.18 -7.50
N ALA A 282 11.07 23.30 -6.32
CA ALA A 282 11.90 24.47 -5.98
C ALA A 282 13.13 24.61 -6.87
N THR A 283 13.74 23.50 -7.30
CA THR A 283 14.96 23.48 -8.11
C THR A 283 14.70 23.45 -9.61
N LEU A 284 13.80 22.60 -10.07
CA LEU A 284 13.63 22.26 -11.49
C LEU A 284 12.53 23.08 -12.18
N SER A 285 11.49 23.49 -11.45
CA SER A 285 10.42 24.27 -12.08
C SER A 285 10.89 25.69 -12.40
N LYS A 286 10.02 26.44 -13.04
CA LYS A 286 10.33 27.79 -13.53
C LYS A 286 9.63 28.83 -12.67
N SER A 287 10.25 29.99 -12.58
CA SER A 287 9.69 31.19 -11.99
C SER A 287 9.75 32.36 -12.97
N ILE A 288 9.00 33.38 -12.65
CA ILE A 288 9.03 34.64 -13.35
C ILE A 288 10.14 35.52 -12.76
N PHE A 289 11.02 35.99 -13.60
CA PHE A 289 12.10 36.90 -13.26
C PHE A 289 11.93 38.23 -14.02
N THR A 290 12.53 39.30 -13.50
CA THR A 290 12.77 40.52 -14.25
C THR A 290 13.79 40.26 -15.36
N LYS A 291 13.53 40.73 -16.56
CA LYS A 291 14.50 40.73 -17.66
C LYS A 291 15.44 41.93 -17.56
N ASN A 292 14.90 43.09 -17.18
CA ASN A 292 15.60 44.36 -17.03
C ASN A 292 15.31 44.94 -15.64
N GLU A 293 16.02 45.99 -15.25
CA GLU A 293 15.71 46.78 -14.05
C GLU A 293 14.33 47.45 -14.19
N ILE A 294 13.50 47.36 -13.14
CA ILE A 294 12.17 47.97 -13.06
C ILE A 294 12.16 48.86 -11.81
N ARG A 295 12.02 50.15 -11.96
CA ARG A 295 11.98 51.08 -10.84
C ARG A 295 10.61 51.07 -10.16
N LYS A 296 10.59 51.40 -8.89
CA LYS A 296 9.37 51.58 -8.09
C LYS A 296 8.41 52.53 -8.81
N GLY A 297 7.15 52.15 -8.87
CA GLY A 297 6.07 52.91 -9.54
C GLY A 297 5.94 52.67 -11.04
N THR A 298 6.88 51.96 -11.67
CA THR A 298 6.81 51.61 -13.09
C THR A 298 5.78 50.49 -13.32
N VAL A 299 5.01 50.61 -14.39
CA VAL A 299 4.06 49.59 -14.84
C VAL A 299 4.83 48.46 -15.52
N ILE A 300 4.65 47.24 -15.05
CA ILE A 300 5.30 46.04 -15.57
C ILE A 300 4.66 45.61 -16.88
N ASN A 301 5.48 45.46 -17.92
CA ASN A 301 5.09 44.96 -19.23
C ASN A 301 5.60 43.55 -19.48
N LYS A 302 5.01 42.84 -20.43
CA LYS A 302 5.42 41.48 -20.80
C LYS A 302 6.91 41.37 -21.16
N ASN A 303 7.46 42.40 -21.80
CA ASN A 303 8.86 42.46 -22.24
C ASN A 303 9.87 42.66 -21.08
N ASP A 304 9.38 43.06 -19.90
CA ASP A 304 10.18 43.24 -18.69
C ASP A 304 10.37 41.93 -17.93
N LEU A 305 9.68 40.88 -18.35
CA LEU A 305 9.61 39.58 -17.68
C LEU A 305 10.27 38.48 -18.50
N ILE A 306 10.89 37.54 -17.80
CA ILE A 306 11.48 36.32 -18.39
C ILE A 306 11.21 35.13 -17.48
N ILE A 307 11.09 33.94 -18.09
CA ILE A 307 10.83 32.67 -17.36
C ILE A 307 12.13 31.90 -17.28
N ARG A 308 12.58 31.57 -16.07
CA ARG A 308 13.81 30.82 -15.78
C ARG A 308 13.63 29.90 -14.59
N SER A 309 14.55 28.94 -14.41
CA SER A 309 14.74 28.25 -13.14
C SER A 309 15.56 29.10 -12.18
N PRO A 310 15.43 28.93 -10.85
CA PRO A 310 14.66 27.89 -10.14
C PRO A 310 13.18 28.27 -9.96
N GLY A 311 12.40 27.29 -9.44
CA GLY A 311 10.96 27.41 -9.16
C GLY A 311 10.61 28.01 -7.81
N SER A 312 11.50 28.79 -7.22
CA SER A 312 11.34 29.37 -5.87
C SER A 312 10.52 30.67 -5.83
N GLY A 313 10.16 31.23 -6.99
CA GLY A 313 9.31 32.43 -7.13
C GLY A 313 7.92 32.12 -7.70
N LEU A 314 7.26 33.17 -8.25
CA LEU A 314 5.96 33.01 -8.90
C LEU A 314 6.05 32.09 -10.11
N GLN A 315 5.13 31.14 -10.20
CA GLN A 315 5.05 30.21 -11.32
C GLN A 315 4.66 30.92 -12.62
N PRO A 316 5.13 30.45 -13.80
CA PRO A 316 4.90 31.10 -15.10
C PRO A 316 3.44 31.38 -15.45
N ASN A 317 2.50 30.54 -15.00
CA ASN A 317 1.07 30.71 -15.22
C ASN A 317 0.50 31.97 -14.53
N LYS A 318 1.25 32.63 -13.68
CA LYS A 318 0.87 33.87 -12.98
C LYS A 318 1.38 35.12 -13.69
N ILE A 319 2.01 35.00 -14.86
CA ILE A 319 2.62 36.15 -15.58
C ILE A 319 1.59 37.24 -15.90
N ASN A 320 0.38 36.86 -16.30
CA ASN A 320 -0.67 37.82 -16.62
C ASN A 320 -1.17 38.62 -15.40
N ASN A 321 -0.92 38.12 -14.19
CA ASN A 321 -1.29 38.79 -12.96
C ASN A 321 -0.28 39.88 -12.57
N LEU A 322 0.87 39.91 -13.23
CA LEU A 322 1.92 40.94 -13.04
C LEU A 322 1.87 42.05 -14.10
N ILE A 323 1.44 41.68 -15.33
CA ILE A 323 1.38 42.62 -16.43
C ILE A 323 0.34 43.74 -16.14
N GLY A 324 0.72 44.99 -16.31
CA GLY A 324 -0.14 46.15 -16.04
C GLY A 324 -0.12 46.61 -14.57
N LYS A 325 0.51 45.86 -13.66
CA LYS A 325 0.67 46.26 -12.26
C LYS A 325 1.88 47.14 -12.08
N LYS A 326 1.88 48.04 -11.08
CA LYS A 326 3.02 48.88 -10.71
C LYS A 326 3.93 48.15 -9.74
N ALA A 327 5.23 48.27 -9.94
CA ALA A 327 6.23 47.79 -8.99
C ALA A 327 6.18 48.62 -7.69
N LEU A 328 6.15 47.96 -6.54
CA LEU A 328 6.13 48.61 -5.21
C LEU A 328 7.53 48.91 -4.67
N LYS A 329 8.55 48.28 -5.23
CA LYS A 329 9.98 48.50 -4.94
C LYS A 329 10.78 48.53 -6.24
N ASP A 330 12.06 48.93 -6.16
CA ASP A 330 12.99 48.71 -7.25
C ASP A 330 13.29 47.22 -7.39
N LEU A 331 13.22 46.70 -8.61
CA LEU A 331 13.51 45.30 -8.94
C LEU A 331 14.70 45.28 -9.90
N TYR A 332 15.74 44.54 -9.53
CA TYR A 332 16.95 44.45 -10.35
C TYR A 332 16.76 43.47 -11.51
N ALA A 333 17.59 43.54 -12.53
CA ALA A 333 17.59 42.60 -13.63
C ALA A 333 17.94 41.17 -13.10
N ASN A 334 17.21 40.14 -13.60
CA ASN A 334 17.32 38.76 -13.17
C ASN A 334 16.90 38.50 -11.71
N GLU A 335 16.05 39.33 -11.12
CA GLU A 335 15.47 39.15 -9.80
C GLU A 335 14.16 38.37 -9.89
N LEU A 336 13.90 37.49 -8.90
CA LEU A 336 12.61 36.81 -8.73
C LEU A 336 11.53 37.84 -8.39
N ILE A 337 10.35 37.71 -8.99
CA ILE A 337 9.20 38.55 -8.68
C ILE A 337 8.19 37.76 -7.83
N PHE A 338 7.65 38.42 -6.80
CA PHE A 338 6.60 37.93 -5.93
C PHE A 338 5.36 38.83 -5.99
N PHE A 339 4.19 38.37 -5.55
CA PHE A 339 2.98 39.20 -5.53
C PHE A 339 3.09 40.42 -4.61
N GLU A 340 3.90 40.34 -3.57
CA GLU A 340 4.19 41.47 -2.67
C GLU A 340 5.04 42.57 -3.27
N ASP A 341 5.67 42.33 -4.42
CA ASP A 341 6.49 43.28 -5.13
C ASP A 341 5.68 44.17 -6.07
N VAL A 342 4.40 43.89 -6.26
CA VAL A 342 3.51 44.56 -7.18
C VAL A 342 2.23 45.05 -6.52
N GLU A 343 1.60 46.09 -7.09
CA GLU A 343 0.35 46.66 -6.62
C GLU A 343 -0.78 45.60 -6.73
N SER A 344 -1.45 45.30 -5.62
CA SER A 344 -2.64 44.42 -5.60
C SER A 344 -3.92 45.23 -5.75
N GLU A 345 -4.82 44.82 -6.61
CA GLU A 345 -6.20 45.30 -6.54
C GLU A 345 -6.82 44.81 -5.24
N LYS A 346 -7.52 45.72 -4.54
CA LYS A 346 -8.19 45.39 -3.31
C LYS A 346 -9.22 44.26 -3.55
N ASP A 347 -9.09 43.21 -2.73
CA ASP A 347 -10.06 42.21 -2.39
C ASP A 347 -10.82 41.46 -3.52
N GLY A 348 -10.53 40.20 -3.68
CA GLY A 348 -11.54 39.21 -4.01
C GLY A 348 -11.03 37.89 -4.59
N ASP A 349 -10.19 37.85 -5.62
CA ASP A 349 -10.15 36.63 -6.44
C ASP A 349 -8.80 35.94 -6.64
N LEU A 350 -7.72 36.35 -5.99
CA LEU A 350 -6.38 35.81 -6.26
C LEU A 350 -5.72 35.04 -5.10
N ILE A 351 -6.46 34.72 -4.05
CA ILE A 351 -5.88 34.25 -2.78
C ILE A 351 -6.23 32.78 -2.46
N SER A 352 -6.88 32.01 -3.34
CA SER A 352 -7.40 30.73 -2.87
C SER A 352 -6.40 29.57 -2.79
N ASP A 353 -5.34 29.49 -3.61
CA ASP A 353 -4.61 28.22 -3.72
C ASP A 353 -3.17 28.16 -3.19
N GLN A 354 -2.41 29.27 -3.18
CA GLN A 354 -1.06 29.25 -2.62
C GLN A 354 -0.95 29.98 -1.26
N ASN A 355 -1.78 31.00 -1.04
CA ASN A 355 -1.82 31.69 0.24
C ASN A 355 -2.50 30.90 1.36
N ASP A 356 -3.28 29.89 1.07
CA ASP A 356 -3.79 28.99 2.12
C ASP A 356 -2.69 28.12 2.75
N LEU A 357 -1.69 27.75 1.98
CA LEU A 357 -0.48 27.12 2.52
C LEU A 357 0.43 28.14 3.23
N LEU A 358 0.56 29.36 2.68
CA LEU A 358 1.37 30.42 3.28
C LEU A 358 0.60 31.21 4.36
N LYS A 359 -0.74 31.33 4.29
CA LYS A 359 -1.55 31.92 5.37
C LYS A 359 -1.71 30.99 6.56
N ARG A 360 -1.66 29.67 6.37
CA ARG A 360 -1.47 28.74 7.50
C ARG A 360 -0.13 28.97 8.20
N GLN A 361 0.87 29.55 7.52
CA GLN A 361 2.12 29.99 8.13
C GLN A 361 2.03 31.33 8.86
N LYS A 362 0.96 32.12 8.70
CA LYS A 362 0.69 33.32 9.54
C LYS A 362 -0.10 33.03 10.81
N HIS A 363 -0.44 31.78 11.09
CA HIS A 363 -0.79 31.42 12.46
C HIS A 363 0.44 31.74 13.33
N LYS A 364 0.23 32.64 14.32
CA LYS A 364 1.19 32.83 15.44
C LYS A 364 1.69 31.42 15.81
N TRP A 365 2.94 31.16 15.50
CA TRP A 365 3.61 29.95 15.95
C TRP A 365 3.47 29.92 17.46
N GLN A 366 2.47 29.22 17.97
CA GLN A 366 2.39 28.93 19.39
C GLN A 366 3.62 28.10 19.70
N LYS A 367 4.36 28.48 20.76
CA LYS A 367 5.44 27.63 21.27
C LYS A 367 4.88 26.24 21.41
N LEU A 368 5.44 25.27 20.69
CA LEU A 368 5.01 23.89 20.80
C LEU A 368 5.27 23.45 22.24
N PRO A 369 4.24 22.91 22.94
CA PRO A 369 4.44 22.43 24.30
C PRO A 369 5.36 21.20 24.29
N GLY A 370 6.30 21.13 25.24
CA GLY A 370 7.18 20.00 25.43
C GLY A 370 8.60 20.20 24.88
N ILE A 371 9.37 19.11 24.89
CA ILE A 371 10.73 19.06 24.36
C ILE A 371 10.65 18.65 22.90
N TRP A 372 11.10 19.50 22.00
CA TRP A 372 11.10 19.24 20.56
C TRP A 372 12.40 19.72 19.94
N GLY A 373 12.81 19.06 18.88
CA GLY A 373 13.98 19.38 18.07
C GLY A 373 13.61 19.73 16.64
N VAL A 374 14.53 20.34 15.92
CA VAL A 374 14.37 20.70 14.52
C VAL A 374 15.67 20.44 13.76
N PRO A 375 15.60 19.87 12.54
CA PRO A 375 16.77 19.74 11.69
C PRO A 375 17.21 21.11 11.17
N VAL A 376 18.51 21.34 11.17
CA VAL A 376 19.16 22.57 10.71
C VAL A 376 20.43 22.24 9.94
N ARG A 377 20.93 23.26 9.21
CA ARG A 377 22.26 23.23 8.60
C ARG A 377 23.13 24.36 9.11
N PRO A 378 24.46 24.29 8.95
CA PRO A 378 25.37 25.37 9.38
C PRO A 378 25.00 26.77 8.89
N HIS A 379 24.34 26.88 7.72
CA HIS A 379 23.98 28.17 7.12
C HIS A 379 22.62 28.73 7.56
N ASP A 380 21.73 27.92 8.16
CA ASP A 380 20.36 28.36 8.48
C ASP A 380 19.98 28.22 9.97
N PHE A 381 20.80 27.52 10.78
CA PHE A 381 20.49 27.21 12.17
C PHE A 381 20.18 28.45 13.02
N GLU A 382 20.89 29.57 12.79
CA GLU A 382 20.70 30.80 13.54
C GLU A 382 19.31 31.40 13.33
N LYS A 383 18.87 31.46 12.07
CA LYS A 383 17.54 31.95 11.71
C LYS A 383 16.45 31.09 12.32
N ILE A 384 16.64 29.77 12.30
CA ILE A 384 15.69 28.79 12.85
C ILE A 384 15.68 28.86 14.37
N ASN A 385 16.87 28.83 14.99
CA ASN A 385 17.03 28.89 16.45
C ASN A 385 16.41 30.15 17.05
N SER A 386 16.71 31.34 16.46
CA SER A 386 16.17 32.61 16.94
C SER A 386 14.67 32.75 16.75
N LYS A 387 14.11 32.16 15.69
CA LYS A 387 12.69 32.27 15.36
C LYS A 387 11.80 31.32 16.15
N PHE A 388 12.28 30.09 16.43
CA PHE A 388 11.45 29.03 16.95
C PHE A 388 11.80 28.59 18.38
N ASP A 389 12.98 28.97 18.91
CA ASP A 389 13.49 28.61 20.24
C ASP A 389 13.33 27.08 20.53
N PRO A 390 13.88 26.22 19.68
CA PRO A 390 13.80 24.76 19.87
C PRO A 390 14.61 24.33 21.09
N LYS A 391 14.31 23.18 21.67
CA LYS A 391 15.08 22.60 22.78
C LYS A 391 16.23 21.75 22.28
N MET A 392 16.21 21.34 21.01
CA MET A 392 17.26 20.59 20.36
C MET A 392 17.41 21.03 18.91
N LEU A 393 18.64 21.07 18.41
CA LEU A 393 18.99 21.22 17.00
C LEU A 393 19.63 19.92 16.51
N GLU A 394 19.15 19.42 15.39
CA GLU A 394 19.77 18.31 14.67
C GLU A 394 20.49 18.87 13.45
N PHE A 395 21.84 18.91 13.50
CA PHE A 395 22.64 19.37 12.36
C PHE A 395 22.66 18.28 11.29
N HIS A 396 21.77 18.38 10.31
CA HIS A 396 21.73 17.54 9.12
C HIS A 396 22.80 17.98 8.13
N LEU A 397 23.93 17.29 8.14
CA LEU A 397 25.08 17.66 7.34
C LEU A 397 25.00 17.10 5.91
N SER A 398 25.41 17.91 4.94
CA SER A 398 25.87 17.42 3.64
C SER A 398 27.40 17.27 3.68
N HIS A 399 27.95 16.57 2.69
CA HIS A 399 29.41 16.47 2.52
C HIS A 399 30.11 17.85 2.52
N ASN A 400 29.47 18.86 1.92
CA ASN A 400 30.04 20.21 1.88
C ASN A 400 29.96 20.95 3.23
N ASP A 401 28.98 20.62 4.07
CA ASP A 401 28.84 21.23 5.40
C ASP A 401 29.96 20.82 6.34
N LEU A 402 30.62 19.66 6.11
CA LEU A 402 31.81 19.22 6.86
C LEU A 402 33.03 20.13 6.66
N LYS A 403 33.00 21.05 5.69
CA LYS A 403 34.05 22.08 5.52
C LYS A 403 33.81 23.31 6.38
N ALA A 404 32.60 23.47 6.90
CA ALA A 404 32.28 24.57 7.82
C ALA A 404 32.87 24.28 9.21
N LYS A 405 33.39 25.30 9.85
CA LYS A 405 33.97 25.19 11.20
C LYS A 405 32.95 25.63 12.24
N PRO A 406 32.49 24.75 13.12
CA PRO A 406 31.58 25.08 14.22
C PRO A 406 32.04 26.24 15.05
N SER A 407 33.35 26.34 15.40
CA SER A 407 33.97 27.45 16.10
C SER A 407 33.79 28.83 15.42
N VAL A 408 33.52 28.84 14.11
CA VAL A 408 33.30 30.07 13.36
C VAL A 408 31.82 30.43 13.29
N PHE A 409 30.95 29.52 12.86
CA PHE A 409 29.55 29.84 12.65
C PHE A 409 28.72 29.84 13.93
N CYS A 410 29.14 29.12 14.99
CA CYS A 410 28.51 29.17 16.31
C CYS A 410 29.05 30.26 17.24
N LYS A 411 30.08 30.99 16.84
CA LYS A 411 30.75 31.98 17.70
C LYS A 411 29.75 32.97 18.29
N ASN A 412 29.76 33.10 19.65
CA ASN A 412 28.87 33.96 20.40
C ASN A 412 27.38 33.66 20.28
N LYS A 413 26.99 32.45 19.86
CA LYS A 413 25.61 32.01 19.76
C LYS A 413 25.24 31.13 20.94
N LYS A 414 24.03 31.28 21.46
CA LYS A 414 23.46 30.39 22.46
C LYS A 414 22.81 29.23 21.75
N LEU A 415 23.41 28.03 21.88
CA LEU A 415 22.88 26.81 21.31
C LEU A 415 22.05 26.05 22.33
N PRO A 416 20.92 25.46 21.93
CA PRO A 416 20.24 24.43 22.75
C PRO A 416 21.01 23.12 22.69
N TYR A 417 20.41 22.02 23.15
CA TYR A 417 20.97 20.69 22.95
C TYR A 417 21.17 20.40 21.47
N CYS A 418 22.29 19.78 21.07
CA CYS A 418 22.58 19.49 19.67
C CYS A 418 22.89 18.01 19.44
N VAL A 419 22.49 17.52 18.28
CA VAL A 419 22.92 16.23 17.71
C VAL A 419 23.36 16.46 16.25
N VAL A 420 24.17 15.58 15.74
CA VAL A 420 24.69 15.64 14.36
C VAL A 420 24.14 14.45 13.58
N HIS A 421 23.60 14.71 12.40
CA HIS A 421 23.22 13.69 11.44
C HIS A 421 24.27 13.67 10.31
N ALA A 422 24.98 12.55 10.20
CA ALA A 422 26.02 12.36 9.22
C ALA A 422 25.46 12.41 7.79
N PRO A 423 26.22 12.89 6.79
CA PRO A 423 25.84 12.76 5.40
C PRO A 423 25.64 11.29 5.00
N GLU A 424 24.61 11.01 4.21
CA GLU A 424 24.44 9.69 3.57
C GLU A 424 25.33 9.56 2.33
N LEU A 425 25.50 10.66 1.60
CA LEU A 425 26.29 10.74 0.37
C LEU A 425 27.47 11.70 0.56
N PHE A 426 28.67 11.21 0.30
CA PHE A 426 29.93 11.94 0.34
C PHE A 426 30.48 12.26 -1.05
N ALA A 427 31.66 12.87 -1.11
CA ALA A 427 32.30 13.18 -2.39
C ALA A 427 32.51 11.95 -3.27
N ASN A 428 32.46 12.17 -4.58
CA ASN A 428 32.62 11.12 -5.61
C ASN A 428 31.56 10.01 -5.48
N GLU A 429 30.31 10.38 -5.13
CA GLU A 429 29.17 9.48 -5.05
C GLU A 429 29.34 8.34 -4.03
N LEU A 430 30.23 8.51 -3.04
CA LEU A 430 30.43 7.54 -1.99
C LEU A 430 29.21 7.53 -1.06
N LEU A 431 28.43 6.46 -1.10
CA LEU A 431 27.43 6.14 -0.09
C LEU A 431 28.14 5.55 1.13
N LEU A 432 27.81 6.08 2.31
CA LEU A 432 28.36 5.58 3.56
C LEU A 432 27.96 4.13 3.79
N ASP A 433 28.95 3.25 3.91
CA ASP A 433 28.75 1.83 4.20
C ASP A 433 29.83 1.29 5.14
N LEU A 434 29.55 1.40 6.44
CA LEU A 434 30.42 0.92 7.50
C LEU A 434 30.38 -0.61 7.68
N CYS A 435 29.47 -1.28 6.97
CA CYS A 435 29.34 -2.74 6.94
C CYS A 435 29.79 -3.35 5.62
N SER A 436 30.43 -2.57 4.74
CA SER A 436 30.83 -3.03 3.42
C SER A 436 31.82 -4.19 3.47
N LEU A 437 31.58 -5.20 2.64
CA LEU A 437 32.51 -6.30 2.40
C LEU A 437 33.69 -5.88 1.48
N ASP A 438 33.49 -4.78 0.74
CA ASP A 438 34.57 -4.15 -0.02
C ASP A 438 35.44 -3.30 0.92
N LYS A 439 36.70 -3.76 1.16
CA LYS A 439 37.62 -3.06 2.05
C LYS A 439 37.90 -1.62 1.62
N THR A 440 37.86 -1.32 0.33
CA THR A 440 38.08 0.04 -0.17
C THR A 440 36.95 0.97 0.20
N ILE A 441 35.68 0.51 0.07
CA ILE A 441 34.50 1.24 0.48
C ILE A 441 34.48 1.40 2.00
N LEU A 442 34.75 0.32 2.74
CA LEU A 442 34.80 0.35 4.20
C LEU A 442 35.81 1.37 4.73
N VAL A 443 37.04 1.36 4.23
CA VAL A 443 38.09 2.30 4.66
C VAL A 443 37.69 3.74 4.37
N LYS A 444 37.18 4.02 3.16
CA LYS A 444 36.69 5.36 2.82
C LYS A 444 35.54 5.80 3.72
N SER A 445 34.59 4.90 4.00
CA SER A 445 33.47 5.19 4.90
C SER A 445 33.93 5.50 6.32
N ILE A 446 34.92 4.77 6.82
CA ILE A 446 35.53 5.05 8.14
C ILE A 446 36.21 6.42 8.14
N ASP A 447 36.97 6.77 7.10
CA ASP A 447 37.65 8.07 7.02
C ASP A 447 36.68 9.25 6.93
N GLU A 448 35.58 9.09 6.18
CA GLU A 448 34.54 10.11 6.15
C GLU A 448 33.81 10.24 7.51
N MET A 449 33.57 9.13 8.23
CA MET A 449 33.00 9.17 9.56
C MET A 449 33.92 9.84 10.60
N LYS A 450 35.23 9.69 10.50
CA LYS A 450 36.18 10.46 11.33
C LYS A 450 35.96 11.95 11.17
N ARG A 451 35.79 12.44 9.93
CA ARG A 451 35.50 13.86 9.65
C ARG A 451 34.19 14.33 10.28
N VAL A 452 33.15 13.44 10.32
CA VAL A 452 31.89 13.75 11.01
C VAL A 452 32.11 13.82 12.52
N ILE A 453 32.92 12.94 13.08
CA ILE A 453 33.27 12.95 14.51
C ILE A 453 34.05 14.23 14.85
N ASP A 454 35.08 14.57 14.09
CA ASP A 454 35.88 15.81 14.29
C ASP A 454 34.96 17.04 14.26
N PHE A 455 34.04 17.13 13.30
CA PHE A 455 33.04 18.21 13.25
C PHE A 455 32.14 18.22 14.50
N SER A 456 31.73 17.03 14.96
CA SER A 456 30.84 16.90 16.11
C SER A 456 31.54 17.29 17.41
N GLU A 457 32.78 16.95 17.59
CA GLU A 457 33.61 17.36 18.72
C GLU A 457 33.82 18.88 18.75
N GLU A 458 34.17 19.48 17.59
CA GLU A 458 34.29 20.93 17.49
C GLU A 458 32.95 21.65 17.75
N LEU A 459 31.81 21.06 17.36
CA LEU A 459 30.49 21.58 17.67
C LEU A 459 30.19 21.46 19.18
N LEU A 460 30.53 20.35 19.81
CA LEU A 460 30.33 20.11 21.23
C LEU A 460 31.05 21.17 22.09
N ASP A 461 32.26 21.59 21.70
CA ASP A 461 33.02 22.64 22.36
C ASP A 461 32.32 23.99 22.37
N GLN A 462 31.33 24.19 21.49
CA GLN A 462 30.50 25.40 21.40
C GLN A 462 29.26 25.36 22.31
N ILE A 463 28.98 24.21 22.98
CA ILE A 463 27.74 23.99 23.76
C ILE A 463 28.07 23.76 25.25
N PRO A 464 28.11 24.82 26.06
CA PRO A 464 28.64 24.74 27.45
C PRO A 464 27.92 23.76 28.41
N ASN A 465 26.67 23.41 28.12
CA ASN A 465 25.82 22.58 28.98
C ASN A 465 25.58 21.17 28.44
N GLN A 466 26.38 20.72 27.49
CA GLN A 466 26.27 19.40 26.90
C GLN A 466 27.60 18.65 27.05
N GLU A 467 27.59 17.50 27.72
CA GLU A 467 28.81 16.71 27.96
C GLU A 467 29.13 15.75 26.79
N LYS A 468 28.14 15.36 26.03
CA LYS A 468 28.28 14.41 24.91
C LYS A 468 27.41 14.86 23.76
N ILE A 469 27.87 14.63 22.52
CA ILE A 469 27.10 14.87 21.32
C ILE A 469 26.73 13.54 20.64
N GLY A 470 25.46 13.38 20.32
CA GLY A 470 24.99 12.22 19.57
C GLY A 470 25.27 12.39 18.08
N VAL A 471 25.76 11.33 17.44
CA VAL A 471 25.91 11.26 15.99
C VAL A 471 24.94 10.20 15.46
N ILE A 472 24.04 10.63 14.58
CA ILE A 472 23.08 9.76 13.87
C ILE A 472 23.72 9.41 12.52
N THR A 473 23.78 8.13 12.20
CA THR A 473 24.34 7.67 10.94
C THR A 473 23.70 6.37 10.46
N ASN A 474 23.65 6.17 9.16
CA ASN A 474 23.37 4.88 8.56
C ASN A 474 24.62 4.02 8.59
N VAL A 475 24.49 2.78 9.04
CA VAL A 475 25.65 1.86 9.19
C VAL A 475 25.86 0.97 7.95
N GLY A 476 24.88 0.83 7.07
CA GLY A 476 24.94 0.00 5.87
C GLY A 476 24.68 0.82 4.60
N GLY A 477 25.24 0.37 3.50
CA GLY A 477 25.02 0.93 2.18
C GLY A 477 23.62 0.63 1.61
N HIS A 478 23.41 1.03 0.37
CA HIS A 478 22.19 0.74 -0.37
C HIS A 478 22.09 -0.75 -0.73
N SER A 479 20.90 -1.33 -0.56
CA SER A 479 20.58 -2.68 -1.02
C SER A 479 19.35 -2.63 -1.94
N ASP A 480 19.45 -3.32 -3.08
CA ASP A 480 18.30 -3.51 -4.00
C ASP A 480 17.23 -4.44 -3.41
N LYS A 481 17.47 -5.01 -2.25
CA LYS A 481 16.55 -5.89 -1.53
C LYS A 481 15.95 -5.15 -0.35
N SER A 482 14.69 -5.46 -0.04
CA SER A 482 13.93 -4.90 1.09
C SER A 482 14.58 -5.16 2.46
N PHE A 483 15.55 -6.07 2.53
CA PHE A 483 16.27 -6.42 3.76
C PHE A 483 17.78 -6.49 3.48
N MET A 484 18.55 -6.05 4.47
CA MET A 484 19.99 -6.19 4.47
C MET A 484 20.37 -7.67 4.33
N PRO A 485 21.31 -8.04 3.43
CA PRO A 485 21.76 -9.42 3.29
C PRO A 485 22.27 -9.99 4.62
N ASP A 486 22.03 -11.28 4.88
CA ASP A 486 22.42 -11.93 6.14
C ASP A 486 23.92 -11.87 6.41
N GLU A 487 24.71 -11.85 5.36
CA GLU A 487 26.17 -11.68 5.45
C GLU A 487 26.55 -10.31 6.02
N THR A 488 25.85 -9.25 5.65
CA THR A 488 26.08 -7.90 6.16
C THR A 488 25.59 -7.75 7.60
N LYS A 489 24.48 -8.41 7.98
CA LYS A 489 23.95 -8.41 9.35
C LYS A 489 24.94 -8.94 10.39
N LYS A 490 25.87 -9.82 9.99
CA LYS A 490 26.88 -10.37 10.89
C LYS A 490 27.82 -9.32 11.47
N TYR A 491 27.98 -8.18 10.81
CA TYR A 491 28.89 -7.11 11.23
C TYR A 491 28.18 -6.01 12.05
N LEU A 492 26.86 -5.97 12.05
CA LEU A 492 26.10 -5.00 12.86
C LEU A 492 26.42 -5.01 14.35
N PRO A 493 26.62 -6.17 15.03
CA PRO A 493 26.96 -6.20 16.45
C PRO A 493 28.27 -5.51 16.82
N TRP A 494 29.21 -5.38 15.89
CA TRP A 494 30.52 -4.76 16.11
C TRP A 494 30.46 -3.23 16.27
N PHE A 495 29.36 -2.60 15.85
CA PHE A 495 29.14 -1.16 15.98
C PHE A 495 28.47 -0.77 17.31
N PHE A 496 27.92 -1.72 18.04
CA PHE A 496 27.21 -1.47 19.29
C PHE A 496 28.00 -1.91 20.52
N GLN A 497 29.25 -2.34 20.36
CA GLN A 497 30.22 -2.61 21.41
C GLN A 497 31.24 -1.48 21.53
#